data_299bce94013edc7b66b0531e919d6648
#
_entry.id   299bce94013edc7b66b0531e919d6648
#
_cell.length_a   1.000
_cell.length_b   1.000
_cell.length_c   1.000
_cell.angle_alpha   90.00
_cell.angle_beta   90.00
_cell.angle_gamma   90.00
#
_symmetry.space_group_name_H-M   'P 1'
#
loop_
_entity.id
_entity.type
_entity.pdbx_description
1 polymer ?
#
loop_
_entity_poly.entity_id
_entity_poly.type
_entity_poly.pdbx_seq_one_letter_code
_entity_poly.pdbx_strand_id
1 'polypeptide(L)'
;NYYPHDKPGGILKAGTHGTHVAGTIAAVNGNGIGVCGVAGGTGNHDGVKLMTLQVMRDDAADDIPFNDVFPYAADNGAVIASCSWTISQTGMDQATKDGIDYFQANAGWDDTYGDGINDVQTGPMQGGLVIAGAGNSGTDKVFYPAKYKDVIGVGAIDGDMTVAWYSEYGEGIDVLAPGGNQEGSGEYNRPEIW
;
A
#
# COMPACT_ATOMS: atom_id res chain seq x y z
N ASN A 1 -1.51 1.58 -15.73
CA ASN A 1 -2.14 2.87 -15.41
C ASN A 1 -3.65 2.67 -15.33
N TYR A 2 -4.15 2.27 -14.16
CA TYR A 2 -5.59 2.17 -13.95
C TYR A 2 -6.17 3.58 -13.77
N TYR A 3 -6.97 3.99 -14.71
CA TYR A 3 -7.82 5.17 -14.64
C TYR A 3 -9.18 4.81 -15.27
N PRO A 4 -10.31 5.25 -14.74
CA PRO A 4 -11.61 4.94 -15.33
C PRO A 4 -11.63 5.32 -16.81
N HIS A 5 -12.04 4.38 -17.65
CA HIS A 5 -11.99 4.46 -19.12
C HIS A 5 -12.86 5.57 -19.74
N ASP A 6 -13.66 6.22 -18.93
CA ASP A 6 -14.65 7.23 -19.36
C ASP A 6 -14.16 8.68 -19.26
N LYS A 7 -12.93 8.90 -18.76
CA LYS A 7 -12.31 10.24 -18.77
C LYS A 7 -11.13 10.27 -19.75
N PRO A 8 -11.25 10.96 -20.90
CA PRO A 8 -10.14 11.10 -21.84
C PRO A 8 -8.94 11.77 -21.16
N GLY A 9 -7.77 11.17 -21.25
CA GLY A 9 -6.52 11.74 -20.76
C GLY A 9 -6.11 11.36 -19.36
N GLY A 10 -6.49 10.17 -18.87
CA GLY A 10 -6.06 9.60 -17.58
C GLY A 10 -4.55 9.45 -17.47
N ILE A 11 -3.85 10.56 -17.24
CA ILE A 11 -2.43 10.58 -16.93
C ILE A 11 -2.31 10.52 -15.40
N LEU A 12 -1.55 9.56 -14.89
CA LEU A 12 -1.12 9.58 -13.51
C LEU A 12 -0.44 10.92 -13.23
N LYS A 13 -0.95 11.65 -12.25
CA LYS A 13 -0.26 12.84 -11.76
C LYS A 13 0.64 12.41 -10.61
N ALA A 14 1.92 12.74 -10.72
CA ALA A 14 2.85 12.52 -9.63
C ALA A 14 2.40 13.35 -8.41
N GLY A 15 2.02 12.65 -7.35
CA GLY A 15 1.79 13.23 -6.03
C GLY A 15 3.06 13.06 -5.17
N THR A 16 3.28 13.93 -4.22
CA THR A 16 4.46 13.86 -3.33
C THR A 16 4.41 12.60 -2.46
N HIS A 17 3.27 12.31 -1.84
CA HIS A 17 3.10 11.17 -0.93
C HIS A 17 3.32 9.82 -1.65
N GLY A 18 2.60 9.56 -2.75
CA GLY A 18 2.74 8.30 -3.49
C GLY A 18 4.13 8.10 -4.10
N THR A 19 4.78 9.17 -4.54
CA THR A 19 6.16 9.12 -5.04
C THR A 19 7.13 8.76 -3.92
N HIS A 20 6.97 9.32 -2.74
CA HIS A 20 7.80 9.01 -1.57
C HIS A 20 7.62 7.54 -1.13
N VAL A 21 6.37 7.08 -1.02
CA VAL A 21 6.07 5.67 -0.70
C VAL A 21 6.71 4.72 -1.72
N ALA A 22 6.57 5.00 -3.01
CA ALA A 22 7.17 4.21 -4.07
C ALA A 22 8.70 4.18 -3.96
N GLY A 23 9.33 5.32 -3.64
CA GLY A 23 10.77 5.42 -3.40
C GLY A 23 11.23 4.59 -2.21
N THR A 24 10.52 4.66 -1.08
CA THR A 24 10.81 3.85 0.11
C THR A 24 10.76 2.35 -0.19
N ILE A 25 9.83 1.92 -1.05
CA ILE A 25 9.73 0.51 -1.44
C ILE A 25 10.85 0.12 -2.41
N ALA A 26 11.04 0.86 -3.50
CA ALA A 26 11.72 0.36 -4.69
C ALA A 26 12.66 1.35 -5.39
N ALA A 27 13.13 2.41 -4.71
CA ALA A 27 14.19 3.25 -5.28
C ALA A 27 15.41 2.37 -5.56
N VAL A 28 15.99 2.52 -6.76
CA VAL A 28 17.11 1.69 -7.22
C VAL A 28 18.34 1.89 -6.36
N ASN A 29 18.85 0.82 -5.77
CA ASN A 29 20.02 0.85 -4.90
C ASN A 29 21.32 0.90 -5.72
N GLY A 30 22.36 1.48 -5.14
CA GLY A 30 23.71 1.46 -5.72
C GLY A 30 23.93 2.32 -6.96
N ASN A 31 22.98 3.19 -7.34
CA ASN A 31 23.07 4.05 -8.51
C ASN A 31 23.70 5.43 -8.23
N GLY A 32 24.00 5.75 -6.97
CA GLY A 32 24.57 7.04 -6.56
C GLY A 32 23.60 8.23 -6.66
N ILE A 33 22.28 7.98 -6.79
CA ILE A 33 21.25 9.01 -6.97
C ILE A 33 20.16 8.85 -5.90
N GLY A 34 19.86 9.94 -5.19
CA GLY A 34 18.72 10.00 -4.27
C GLY A 34 18.82 9.02 -3.09
N VAL A 35 17.78 8.24 -2.89
CA VAL A 35 17.61 7.31 -1.77
C VAL A 35 17.67 5.86 -2.20
N CYS A 36 17.76 4.94 -1.23
CA CYS A 36 17.67 3.50 -1.45
C CYS A 36 16.29 3.00 -1.05
N GLY A 37 15.65 2.18 -1.86
CA GLY A 37 14.42 1.47 -1.51
C GLY A 37 14.73 0.18 -0.74
N VAL A 38 13.84 -0.20 0.18
CA VAL A 38 13.99 -1.45 0.96
C VAL A 38 14.10 -2.66 0.03
N ALA A 39 13.35 -2.67 -1.07
CA ALA A 39 13.34 -3.72 -2.08
C ALA A 39 13.90 -3.21 -3.45
N GLY A 40 14.77 -2.21 -3.43
CA GLY A 40 15.32 -1.57 -4.63
C GLY A 40 16.37 -2.40 -5.39
N GLY A 41 16.69 -3.60 -4.91
CA GLY A 41 17.64 -4.51 -5.55
C GLY A 41 19.10 -4.07 -5.38
N THR A 42 19.97 -4.58 -6.24
CA THR A 42 21.42 -4.29 -6.20
C THR A 42 21.88 -3.28 -7.25
N GLY A 43 20.96 -2.66 -7.98
CA GLY A 43 21.26 -1.79 -9.13
C GLY A 43 21.36 -2.54 -10.47
N ASN A 44 21.14 -3.84 -10.47
CA ASN A 44 21.21 -4.70 -11.67
C ASN A 44 19.82 -5.03 -12.23
N HIS A 45 18.82 -4.17 -12.03
CA HIS A 45 17.41 -4.38 -12.41
C HIS A 45 16.76 -5.60 -11.73
N ASP A 46 17.25 -5.98 -10.56
CA ASP A 46 16.81 -7.10 -9.74
C ASP A 46 15.92 -6.67 -8.55
N GLY A 47 15.58 -5.40 -8.47
CA GLY A 47 14.60 -4.87 -7.50
C GLY A 47 13.16 -5.23 -7.84
N VAL A 48 12.25 -5.00 -6.90
CA VAL A 48 10.82 -5.23 -7.11
C VAL A 48 10.27 -4.31 -8.20
N LYS A 49 9.26 -4.78 -8.91
CA LYS A 49 8.52 -3.99 -9.90
C LYS A 49 7.30 -3.38 -9.23
N LEU A 50 7.06 -2.10 -9.48
CA LEU A 50 5.89 -1.40 -8.99
C LEU A 50 4.81 -1.33 -10.05
N MET A 51 3.58 -1.71 -9.66
CA MET A 51 2.35 -1.39 -10.38
C MET A 51 1.71 -0.20 -9.66
N THR A 52 1.79 0.99 -10.25
CA THR A 52 1.24 2.20 -9.63
C THR A 52 -0.25 2.31 -9.94
N LEU A 53 -1.07 2.25 -8.90
CA LEU A 53 -2.53 2.41 -8.97
C LEU A 53 -2.90 3.66 -8.16
N GLN A 54 -3.32 4.72 -8.85
CA GLN A 54 -3.68 5.97 -8.23
C GLN A 54 -5.15 5.93 -7.78
N VAL A 55 -5.38 5.92 -6.48
CA VAL A 55 -6.73 5.90 -5.86
C VAL A 55 -7.16 7.26 -5.31
N MET A 56 -6.20 8.14 -5.05
CA MET A 56 -6.44 9.50 -4.57
C MET A 56 -5.59 10.49 -5.35
N ARG A 57 -6.04 11.74 -5.42
CA ARG A 57 -5.34 12.83 -6.09
C ARG A 57 -5.38 14.06 -5.20
N ASP A 58 -4.27 14.78 -5.12
CA ASP A 58 -4.14 16.01 -4.33
C ASP A 58 -5.04 17.14 -4.87
N ASP A 59 -5.46 17.07 -6.16
CA ASP A 59 -6.17 18.12 -6.88
C ASP A 59 -7.59 17.75 -7.35
N ALA A 60 -8.12 16.61 -6.95
CA ALA A 60 -9.43 16.14 -7.39
C ALA A 60 -10.32 15.70 -6.23
N ALA A 61 -11.59 16.08 -6.33
CA ALA A 61 -12.62 15.67 -5.40
C ALA A 61 -13.22 14.28 -5.70
N ASP A 62 -12.84 13.69 -6.83
CA ASP A 62 -13.38 12.40 -7.27
C ASP A 62 -12.40 11.29 -6.87
N ASP A 63 -12.73 10.57 -5.81
CA ASP A 63 -12.03 9.35 -5.42
C ASP A 63 -12.34 8.24 -6.42
N ILE A 64 -11.31 7.48 -6.78
CA ILE A 64 -11.49 6.26 -7.56
C ILE A 64 -12.06 5.19 -6.62
N PRO A 65 -13.09 4.43 -7.04
CA PRO A 65 -13.60 3.35 -6.23
C PRO A 65 -12.51 2.34 -5.87
N PHE A 66 -12.28 2.13 -4.57
CA PHE A 66 -11.23 1.22 -4.09
C PHE A 66 -11.48 -0.24 -4.51
N ASN A 67 -12.74 -0.61 -4.71
CA ASN A 67 -13.13 -1.96 -5.12
C ASN A 67 -12.53 -2.42 -6.45
N ASP A 68 -12.30 -1.50 -7.40
CA ASP A 68 -11.85 -1.86 -8.74
C ASP A 68 -10.32 -2.05 -8.83
N VAL A 69 -9.56 -1.43 -7.91
CA VAL A 69 -8.10 -1.48 -7.99
C VAL A 69 -7.52 -2.83 -7.56
N PHE A 70 -8.15 -3.51 -6.62
CA PHE A 70 -7.68 -4.80 -6.12
C PHE A 70 -7.81 -5.91 -7.16
N PRO A 71 -8.99 -6.12 -7.79
CA PRO A 71 -9.13 -7.07 -8.89
C PRO A 71 -8.19 -6.75 -10.05
N TYR A 72 -8.11 -5.48 -10.45
CA TYR A 72 -7.17 -5.07 -11.51
C TYR A 72 -5.72 -5.43 -11.16
N ALA A 73 -5.29 -5.20 -9.92
CA ALA A 73 -3.93 -5.53 -9.48
C ALA A 73 -3.66 -7.04 -9.56
N ALA A 74 -4.59 -7.86 -9.07
CA ALA A 74 -4.50 -9.33 -9.12
C ALA A 74 -4.39 -9.83 -10.56
N ASP A 75 -5.32 -9.42 -11.43
CA ASP A 75 -5.42 -9.84 -12.83
C ASP A 75 -4.22 -9.38 -13.68
N ASN A 76 -3.48 -8.38 -13.22
CA ASN A 76 -2.28 -7.87 -13.89
C ASN A 76 -0.96 -8.29 -13.20
N GLY A 77 -1.01 -9.28 -12.31
CA GLY A 77 0.16 -9.97 -11.77
C GLY A 77 0.79 -9.32 -10.53
N ALA A 78 0.11 -8.38 -9.86
CA ALA A 78 0.54 -7.93 -8.54
C ALA A 78 0.15 -8.99 -7.50
N VAL A 79 1.04 -9.25 -6.55
CA VAL A 79 0.80 -10.18 -5.43
C VAL A 79 0.93 -9.52 -4.07
N ILE A 80 1.36 -8.27 -4.02
CA ILE A 80 1.42 -7.45 -2.80
C ILE A 80 0.73 -6.12 -3.10
N ALA A 81 -0.29 -5.78 -2.32
CA ALA A 81 -0.94 -4.48 -2.34
C ALA A 81 -0.51 -3.67 -1.12
N SER A 82 0.23 -2.58 -1.34
CA SER A 82 0.68 -1.65 -0.30
C SER A 82 -0.25 -0.44 -0.25
N CYS A 83 -1.05 -0.35 0.81
CA CYS A 83 -2.12 0.62 0.99
C CYS A 83 -1.70 1.70 2.00
N SER A 84 -1.03 2.76 1.53
CA SER A 84 -0.66 3.91 2.36
C SER A 84 -1.77 4.96 2.40
N TRP A 85 -2.99 4.50 2.69
CA TRP A 85 -4.21 5.30 2.81
C TRP A 85 -5.19 4.62 3.78
N THR A 86 -6.16 5.38 4.25
CA THR A 86 -7.19 4.91 5.18
C THR A 86 -8.58 5.34 4.70
N ILE A 87 -9.61 4.60 5.08
CA ILE A 87 -11.00 4.89 4.76
C ILE A 87 -11.70 5.46 6.01
N SER A 88 -11.91 4.63 7.03
CA SER A 88 -12.70 4.96 8.21
C SER A 88 -12.32 4.05 9.38
N GLN A 89 -12.58 4.51 10.60
CA GLN A 89 -12.45 3.71 11.83
C GLN A 89 -13.67 2.81 12.08
N THR A 90 -14.82 3.13 11.49
CA THR A 90 -16.10 2.51 11.83
C THR A 90 -16.56 1.44 10.82
N GLY A 91 -16.05 1.49 9.60
CA GLY A 91 -16.45 0.52 8.59
C GLY A 91 -15.84 0.78 7.21
N MET A 92 -16.03 -0.18 6.35
CA MET A 92 -15.66 -0.17 4.95
C MET A 92 -16.84 -0.75 4.16
N ASP A 93 -17.12 -0.20 3.00
CA ASP A 93 -18.22 -0.68 2.16
C ASP A 93 -17.97 -2.11 1.66
N GLN A 94 -19.04 -2.79 1.26
CA GLN A 94 -18.96 -4.20 0.88
C GLN A 94 -18.15 -4.39 -0.40
N ALA A 95 -18.27 -3.49 -1.37
CA ALA A 95 -17.55 -3.63 -2.63
C ALA A 95 -16.03 -3.54 -2.44
N THR A 96 -15.55 -2.66 -1.55
CA THR A 96 -14.13 -2.61 -1.19
C THR A 96 -13.67 -3.90 -0.49
N LYS A 97 -14.50 -4.47 0.42
CA LYS A 97 -14.20 -5.77 1.04
C LYS A 97 -14.08 -6.88 0.01
N ASP A 98 -15.05 -6.96 -0.90
CA ASP A 98 -15.07 -7.97 -1.97
C ASP A 98 -13.84 -7.83 -2.88
N GLY A 99 -13.39 -6.60 -3.15
CA GLY A 99 -12.17 -6.35 -3.90
C GLY A 99 -10.91 -6.85 -3.18
N ILE A 100 -10.80 -6.61 -1.87
CA ILE A 100 -9.68 -7.12 -1.04
C ILE A 100 -9.72 -8.65 -1.00
N ASP A 101 -10.89 -9.24 -0.71
CA ASP A 101 -11.06 -10.70 -0.67
C ASP A 101 -10.70 -11.33 -2.02
N TYR A 102 -11.08 -10.70 -3.14
CA TYR A 102 -10.70 -11.14 -4.48
C TYR A 102 -9.17 -11.14 -4.66
N PHE A 103 -8.49 -10.06 -4.29
CA PHE A 103 -7.03 -9.97 -4.41
C PHE A 103 -6.33 -11.04 -3.57
N GLN A 104 -6.77 -11.23 -2.33
CA GLN A 104 -6.20 -12.23 -1.43
C GLN A 104 -6.38 -13.65 -1.95
N ALA A 105 -7.49 -13.94 -2.63
CA ALA A 105 -7.77 -15.25 -3.16
C ALA A 105 -7.11 -15.52 -4.52
N ASN A 106 -7.07 -14.54 -5.42
CA ASN A 106 -6.79 -14.76 -6.84
C ASN A 106 -5.42 -14.24 -7.31
N ALA A 107 -4.77 -13.32 -6.59
CA ALA A 107 -3.47 -12.79 -7.02
C ALA A 107 -2.42 -13.91 -7.12
N GLY A 108 -1.65 -13.89 -8.20
CA GLY A 108 -0.64 -14.92 -8.49
C GLY A 108 -1.18 -16.23 -9.05
N TRP A 109 -2.45 -16.25 -9.39
CA TRP A 109 -3.13 -17.37 -10.03
C TRP A 109 -3.63 -17.00 -11.43
N ASP A 110 -3.89 -18.02 -12.24
CA ASP A 110 -4.61 -17.92 -13.51
C ASP A 110 -5.65 -19.03 -13.59
N ASP A 111 -6.80 -18.72 -14.19
CA ASP A 111 -7.83 -19.67 -14.58
C ASP A 111 -7.61 -20.03 -16.04
N THR A 112 -6.74 -21.02 -16.28
CA THR A 112 -6.32 -21.42 -17.63
C THR A 112 -7.46 -21.99 -18.46
N TYR A 113 -8.46 -22.58 -17.81
CA TYR A 113 -9.58 -23.23 -18.50
C TYR A 113 -10.84 -22.35 -18.57
N GLY A 114 -10.88 -21.22 -17.86
CA GLY A 114 -12.03 -20.31 -17.86
C GLY A 114 -13.25 -20.88 -17.16
N ASP A 115 -13.05 -21.79 -16.21
CA ASP A 115 -14.12 -22.44 -15.43
C ASP A 115 -14.37 -21.79 -14.05
N GLY A 116 -13.66 -20.71 -13.75
CA GLY A 116 -13.72 -20.00 -12.48
C GLY A 116 -12.86 -20.63 -11.38
N ILE A 117 -12.00 -21.58 -11.73
CA ILE A 117 -11.08 -22.24 -10.80
C ILE A 117 -9.64 -21.81 -11.12
N ASN A 118 -8.98 -21.21 -10.15
CA ASN A 118 -7.57 -20.87 -10.26
C ASN A 118 -6.72 -22.16 -10.23
N ASP A 119 -6.11 -22.55 -11.33
CA ASP A 119 -5.45 -23.84 -11.50
C ASP A 119 -3.93 -23.72 -11.76
N VAL A 120 -3.44 -22.57 -12.17
CA VAL A 120 -2.03 -22.34 -12.46
C VAL A 120 -1.46 -21.18 -11.66
N GLN A 121 -0.42 -21.45 -10.90
CA GLN A 121 0.32 -20.38 -10.22
C GLN A 121 1.17 -19.62 -11.25
N THR A 122 0.90 -18.33 -11.42
CA THR A 122 1.59 -17.43 -12.35
C THR A 122 2.52 -16.44 -11.63
N GLY A 123 2.31 -16.22 -10.34
CA GLY A 123 3.09 -15.32 -9.51
C GLY A 123 4.04 -16.04 -8.54
N PRO A 124 4.84 -15.28 -7.77
CA PRO A 124 5.78 -15.84 -6.80
C PRO A 124 5.09 -16.47 -5.58
N MET A 125 3.82 -16.24 -5.39
CA MET A 125 3.01 -16.76 -4.29
C MET A 125 1.58 -17.05 -4.77
N GLN A 126 0.88 -17.86 -3.99
CA GLN A 126 -0.53 -18.20 -4.19
C GLN A 126 -1.39 -17.30 -3.29
N GLY A 127 -2.29 -16.54 -3.89
CA GLY A 127 -3.02 -15.48 -3.22
C GLY A 127 -2.20 -14.20 -3.03
N GLY A 128 -2.86 -13.12 -2.67
CA GLY A 128 -2.24 -11.80 -2.47
C GLY A 128 -2.09 -11.42 -1.00
N LEU A 129 -1.06 -10.62 -0.69
CA LEU A 129 -0.91 -9.94 0.59
C LEU A 129 -1.39 -8.50 0.47
N VAL A 130 -2.29 -8.09 1.36
CA VAL A 130 -2.69 -6.70 1.52
C VAL A 130 -2.06 -6.15 2.80
N ILE A 131 -1.31 -5.07 2.68
CA ILE A 131 -0.59 -4.41 3.77
C ILE A 131 -1.09 -2.98 3.85
N ALA A 132 -1.51 -2.51 5.02
CA ALA A 132 -2.09 -1.18 5.15
C ALA A 132 -1.61 -0.45 6.40
N GLY A 133 -1.42 0.86 6.26
CA GLY A 133 -1.14 1.74 7.39
C GLY A 133 -2.34 1.85 8.33
N ALA A 134 -2.07 1.83 9.62
CA ALA A 134 -3.10 1.81 10.67
C ALA A 134 -3.87 3.11 10.83
N GLY A 135 -3.26 4.23 10.45
CA GLY A 135 -3.74 5.59 10.63
C GLY A 135 -2.74 6.47 11.37
N ASN A 136 -3.07 7.76 11.49
CA ASN A 136 -2.16 8.79 12.00
C ASN A 136 -2.84 9.71 13.04
N SER A 137 -3.75 9.19 13.87
CA SER A 137 -4.50 9.99 14.86
C SER A 137 -4.06 9.74 16.30
N GLY A 138 -3.12 8.81 16.54
CA GLY A 138 -2.61 8.49 17.86
C GLY A 138 -3.66 7.90 18.82
N THR A 139 -4.59 7.11 18.29
CA THR A 139 -5.71 6.54 19.06
C THR A 139 -5.71 5.01 19.05
N ASP A 140 -6.56 4.42 19.90
CA ASP A 140 -6.80 2.97 19.96
C ASP A 140 -7.80 2.46 18.91
N LYS A 141 -8.03 3.23 17.86
CA LYS A 141 -9.01 2.94 16.82
C LYS A 141 -8.34 2.87 15.44
N VAL A 142 -7.81 1.70 15.14
CA VAL A 142 -7.21 1.43 13.84
C VAL A 142 -8.20 1.63 12.69
N PHE A 143 -7.73 2.22 11.61
CA PHE A 143 -8.53 2.49 10.42
C PHE A 143 -8.65 1.26 9.52
N TYR A 144 -9.71 1.21 8.71
CA TYR A 144 -9.77 0.34 7.54
C TYR A 144 -8.91 0.92 6.40
N PRO A 145 -8.27 0.07 5.58
CA PRO A 145 -8.41 -1.39 5.55
C PRO A 145 -7.52 -2.13 6.55
N ALA A 146 -6.62 -1.49 7.30
CA ALA A 146 -5.64 -2.16 8.16
C ALA A 146 -6.26 -3.17 9.14
N LYS A 147 -7.42 -2.87 9.71
CA LYS A 147 -8.11 -3.79 10.63
C LYS A 147 -9.10 -4.76 9.94
N TYR A 148 -9.11 -4.81 8.61
CA TYR A 148 -9.91 -5.83 7.92
C TYR A 148 -9.23 -7.19 8.04
N LYS A 149 -10.05 -8.26 8.06
CA LYS A 149 -9.54 -9.63 8.17
C LYS A 149 -8.46 -9.91 7.11
N ASP A 150 -7.43 -10.63 7.49
CA ASP A 150 -6.34 -11.06 6.62
C ASP A 150 -5.56 -9.91 5.94
N VAL A 151 -5.75 -8.66 6.38
CA VAL A 151 -4.92 -7.51 6.03
C VAL A 151 -3.88 -7.32 7.11
N ILE A 152 -2.63 -7.08 6.71
CA ILE A 152 -1.53 -6.79 7.65
C ILE A 152 -1.60 -5.31 8.03
N GLY A 153 -2.02 -5.04 9.26
CA GLY A 153 -2.08 -3.69 9.83
C GLY A 153 -0.73 -3.24 10.36
N VAL A 154 -0.24 -2.10 9.86
CA VAL A 154 1.09 -1.57 10.18
C VAL A 154 0.97 -0.27 10.96
N GLY A 155 1.45 -0.28 12.20
CA GLY A 155 1.67 0.92 13.00
C GLY A 155 3.09 1.47 12.83
N ALA A 156 3.38 2.60 13.47
CA ALA A 156 4.66 3.29 13.34
C ALA A 156 5.46 3.34 14.65
N ILE A 157 6.76 3.17 14.55
CA ILE A 157 7.73 3.48 15.60
C ILE A 157 8.64 4.62 15.16
N ASP A 158 9.19 5.30 16.15
CA ASP A 158 10.22 6.32 15.92
C ASP A 158 11.64 5.77 16.08
N GLY A 159 12.64 6.65 16.00
CA GLY A 159 14.05 6.27 16.01
C GLY A 159 14.55 5.68 17.33
N ASP A 160 13.84 5.82 18.44
CA ASP A 160 14.16 5.24 19.74
C ASP A 160 13.37 3.94 20.01
N MET A 161 12.69 3.42 19.00
CA MET A 161 11.89 2.19 19.04
C MET A 161 10.63 2.30 19.92
N THR A 162 10.19 3.50 20.24
CA THR A 162 8.89 3.72 20.86
C THR A 162 7.81 3.91 19.80
N VAL A 163 6.54 3.66 20.16
CA VAL A 163 5.42 3.90 19.26
C VAL A 163 5.38 5.40 18.94
N ALA A 164 5.33 5.74 17.66
CA ALA A 164 5.24 7.13 17.21
C ALA A 164 3.94 7.77 17.74
N TRP A 165 4.00 9.02 18.15
CA TRP A 165 2.87 9.71 18.80
C TRP A 165 1.60 9.75 17.95
N TYR A 166 1.75 9.72 16.64
CA TYR A 166 0.62 9.73 15.69
C TYR A 166 0.10 8.33 15.36
N SER A 167 0.89 7.27 15.66
CA SER A 167 0.51 5.90 15.30
C SER A 167 -0.75 5.46 16.03
N GLU A 168 -1.65 4.84 15.29
CA GLU A 168 -2.72 4.06 15.91
C GLU A 168 -2.13 2.85 16.64
N TYR A 169 -2.83 2.37 17.66
CA TYR A 169 -2.44 1.22 18.47
C TYR A 169 -3.63 0.33 18.84
N GLY A 170 -3.37 -0.86 19.33
CA GLY A 170 -4.40 -1.81 19.76
C GLY A 170 -4.80 -2.84 18.71
N GLU A 171 -6.06 -3.25 18.73
CA GLU A 171 -6.59 -4.29 17.86
C GLU A 171 -6.54 -3.88 16.38
N GLY A 172 -5.97 -4.75 15.54
CA GLY A 172 -5.77 -4.50 14.11
C GLY A 172 -4.36 -4.03 13.76
N ILE A 173 -3.44 -4.00 14.73
CA ILE A 173 -2.00 -3.84 14.49
C ILE A 173 -1.34 -5.22 14.55
N ASP A 174 -0.71 -5.61 13.45
CA ASP A 174 0.03 -6.85 13.35
C ASP A 174 1.53 -6.63 13.53
N VAL A 175 2.04 -5.52 12.96
CA VAL A 175 3.45 -5.15 13.02
C VAL A 175 3.63 -3.65 13.21
N LEU A 176 4.80 -3.29 13.74
CA LEU A 176 5.25 -1.90 13.79
C LEU A 176 6.44 -1.73 12.85
N ALA A 177 6.46 -0.66 12.09
CA ALA A 177 7.54 -0.33 11.18
C ALA A 177 8.08 1.08 11.47
N PRO A 178 9.35 1.35 11.14
CA PRO A 178 9.91 2.68 11.28
C PRO A 178 9.11 3.70 10.47
N GLY A 179 8.53 4.71 11.14
CA GLY A 179 7.74 5.78 10.54
C GLY A 179 8.29 7.17 10.85
N GLY A 180 9.19 7.26 11.83
CA GLY A 180 9.72 8.52 12.31
C GLY A 180 8.77 9.22 13.28
N ASN A 181 9.23 10.32 13.84
CA ASN A 181 8.51 11.10 14.83
C ASN A 181 8.59 12.59 14.52
N GLN A 182 7.78 13.03 13.58
CA GLN A 182 7.71 14.45 13.25
C GLN A 182 6.86 15.17 14.29
N GLU A 183 7.49 15.71 15.33
CA GLU A 183 6.83 16.71 16.17
C GLU A 183 6.71 18.03 15.40
N GLY A 184 5.52 18.59 15.33
CA GLY A 184 5.19 19.82 14.61
C GLY A 184 5.79 21.11 15.18
N SER A 185 6.94 21.07 15.85
CA SER A 185 7.61 22.20 16.46
C SER A 185 9.13 22.19 16.23
N GLY A 186 9.55 22.21 14.95
CA GLY A 186 10.82 22.89 14.59
C GLY A 186 12.16 22.39 15.15
N GLU A 187 12.22 21.36 15.95
CA GLU A 187 13.50 20.76 16.37
C GLU A 187 13.70 19.40 15.68
N TYR A 188 14.38 19.44 14.56
CA TYR A 188 14.85 18.30 13.78
C TYR A 188 15.98 17.57 14.51
N ASN A 189 15.67 16.77 15.53
CA ASN A 189 16.69 16.03 16.25
C ASN A 189 16.49 14.51 16.29
N ARG A 190 15.54 13.97 15.52
CA ARG A 190 15.33 12.52 15.45
C ARG A 190 15.36 12.05 13.99
N PRO A 191 15.98 10.90 13.71
CA PRO A 191 16.05 10.40 12.34
C PRO A 191 14.66 10.05 11.83
N GLU A 192 14.23 10.77 10.80
CA GLU A 192 13.09 10.40 10.00
C GLU A 192 13.52 9.39 8.94
N ILE A 193 12.56 8.57 8.50
CA ILE A 193 12.78 7.79 7.28
C ILE A 193 12.59 8.73 6.10
N TRP A 194 13.67 8.94 5.38
CA TRP A 194 13.71 9.71 4.15
C TRP A 194 13.74 8.80 2.93
#